data_f707eee51d0d1ee8501f021758cfe78c
#
_entry.id   f707eee51d0d1ee8501f021758cfe78c
#
_cell.length_a   1.000
_cell.length_b   1.000
_cell.length_c   1.000
_cell.angle_alpha   90.00
_cell.angle_beta   90.00
_cell.angle_gamma   90.00
#
_symmetry.space_group_name_H-M   'P 1'
#
loop_
_entity.id
_entity.type
_entity.pdbx_description
1 polymer ?
#
loop_
_entity_poly.entity_id
_entity_poly.type
_entity_poly.pdbx_seq_one_letter_code
_entity_poly.pdbx_strand_id
1 'polypeptide(L)'
;MRKIVSLVLGSIVAFTLTMSAAFSAANEVRVAFFLEWATPNQEAKVKKVFDDALGVPVKWTNFATGGEMTEAMLSGDIDISYSQGLTPFVNAVNAKAPIKLVDIAVTYGMGGTTCVVSNASGITKANAAQLEGKKVAVPVGTMADYVFKETMKVVGADAGKVTVVDMVPEDGSAALVNGDVAMACLFGGKSIENALKAGTRMLTVKEATDAGISGIDITSVMNKFLKENPGMVRTFIEITHEYNAKFRAGKSDMNIIAKDAAMDLAGTKKQMGGFGFPDAAEIKSKYMNKGGILMKYLDVMGNMFATAENPALGNYSKVVTTKYLP
;
A
#
# COMPACT_ATOMS: atom_id res chain seq x y z
N MET A 1 -0.66 72.31 57.76
CA MET A 1 -0.05 70.96 57.76
C MET A 1 -0.71 70.14 56.65
N ARG A 2 -0.01 70.01 55.50
CA ARG A 2 -0.48 69.27 54.33
C ARG A 2 0.18 67.88 54.35
N LYS A 3 -0.63 66.83 54.41
CA LYS A 3 -0.14 65.47 54.32
C LYS A 3 -0.05 65.09 52.81
N ILE A 4 1.15 64.75 52.34
CA ILE A 4 1.40 64.19 51.02
C ILE A 4 1.18 62.68 51.11
N VAL A 5 0.26 62.15 50.30
CA VAL A 5 0.04 60.72 50.15
C VAL A 5 0.76 60.32 48.84
N SER A 6 1.85 59.54 48.98
CA SER A 6 2.57 58.98 47.82
C SER A 6 1.83 57.71 47.39
N LEU A 7 1.36 57.71 46.15
CA LEU A 7 0.80 56.52 45.48
C LEU A 7 1.95 55.79 44.80
N VAL A 8 2.28 54.59 45.28
CA VAL A 8 3.21 53.67 44.58
C VAL A 8 2.40 52.80 43.60
N LEU A 9 2.55 53.10 42.31
CA LEU A 9 2.05 52.22 41.26
C LEU A 9 3.00 51.03 41.11
N GLY A 10 2.63 49.87 41.55
CA GLY A 10 3.31 48.61 41.30
C GLY A 10 2.91 48.06 39.94
N SER A 11 3.83 48.12 38.96
CA SER A 11 3.68 47.50 37.64
C SER A 11 3.85 45.99 37.75
N ILE A 12 2.77 45.24 37.66
CA ILE A 12 2.81 43.78 37.57
C ILE A 12 3.10 43.42 36.09
N VAL A 13 4.34 43.06 35.80
CA VAL A 13 4.75 42.49 34.52
C VAL A 13 4.29 41.01 34.54
N ALA A 14 3.17 40.75 33.90
CA ALA A 14 2.73 39.36 33.62
C ALA A 14 3.65 38.71 32.59
N PHE A 15 4.56 37.86 33.07
CA PHE A 15 5.37 37.01 32.23
C PHE A 15 4.48 35.85 31.73
N THR A 16 3.91 35.97 30.54
CA THR A 16 3.25 34.86 29.86
C THR A 16 4.29 33.87 29.39
N LEU A 17 4.55 32.82 30.16
CA LEU A 17 5.29 31.65 29.69
C LEU A 17 4.45 30.98 28.59
N THR A 18 4.78 31.25 27.35
CA THR A 18 4.35 30.41 26.23
C THR A 18 5.09 29.08 26.36
N MET A 19 4.46 28.08 26.96
CA MET A 19 4.89 26.69 26.86
C MET A 19 4.75 26.28 25.38
N SER A 20 5.80 26.50 24.59
CA SER A 20 5.97 25.77 23.33
C SER A 20 6.07 24.30 23.71
N ALA A 21 5.02 23.50 23.43
CA ALA A 21 5.14 22.06 23.50
C ALA A 21 6.24 21.66 22.51
N ALA A 22 7.44 21.44 23.03
CA ALA A 22 8.51 20.83 22.26
C ALA A 22 8.05 19.40 21.97
N PHE A 23 7.56 19.16 20.74
CA PHE A 23 7.38 17.81 20.26
C PHE A 23 8.75 17.14 20.27
N SER A 24 8.92 16.13 21.14
CA SER A 24 10.12 15.31 21.11
C SER A 24 10.13 14.58 19.77
N ALA A 25 11.18 14.75 18.98
CA ALA A 25 11.37 13.97 17.77
C ALA A 25 11.32 12.46 18.13
N ALA A 26 10.77 11.66 17.24
CA ALA A 26 10.71 10.22 17.46
C ALA A 26 12.13 9.65 17.57
N ASN A 27 12.34 8.71 18.49
CA ASN A 27 13.65 8.03 18.72
C ASN A 27 13.82 6.81 17.80
N GLU A 28 12.79 6.43 17.06
CA GLU A 28 12.81 5.39 16.04
C GLU A 28 11.69 5.66 15.03
N VAL A 29 11.79 5.10 13.83
CA VAL A 29 10.72 5.09 12.82
C VAL A 29 10.35 3.65 12.54
N ARG A 30 9.05 3.32 12.63
CA ARG A 30 8.53 1.96 12.43
C ARG A 30 7.82 1.87 11.10
N VAL A 31 8.32 1.00 10.22
CA VAL A 31 7.86 0.90 8.84
C VAL A 31 7.33 -0.51 8.54
N ALA A 32 6.10 -0.60 8.05
CA ALA A 32 5.55 -1.83 7.50
C ALA A 32 5.97 -2.00 6.04
N PHE A 33 6.27 -3.25 5.64
CA PHE A 33 6.60 -3.62 4.27
C PHE A 33 6.15 -5.06 3.98
N PHE A 34 6.28 -5.51 2.72
CA PHE A 34 6.01 -6.89 2.32
C PHE A 34 7.28 -7.66 1.97
N LEU A 35 7.32 -8.95 2.34
CA LEU A 35 8.16 -9.92 1.67
C LEU A 35 7.53 -10.34 0.34
N GLU A 36 8.30 -10.97 -0.54
CA GLU A 36 7.89 -11.39 -1.90
C GLU A 36 7.36 -10.26 -2.79
N TRP A 37 7.65 -9.02 -2.38
CA TRP A 37 7.28 -7.78 -3.06
C TRP A 37 8.50 -6.88 -3.21
N ALA A 38 9.30 -7.15 -4.24
CA ALA A 38 10.61 -6.54 -4.42
C ALA A 38 10.49 -5.08 -4.86
N THR A 39 11.15 -4.19 -4.12
CA THR A 39 11.19 -2.74 -4.39
C THR A 39 12.60 -2.18 -4.18
N PRO A 40 12.95 -1.04 -4.78
CA PRO A 40 14.27 -0.42 -4.57
C PRO A 40 14.55 -0.04 -3.12
N ASN A 41 13.52 0.21 -2.29
CA ASN A 41 13.66 0.55 -0.88
C ASN A 41 14.36 -0.55 -0.05
N GLN A 42 14.26 -1.81 -0.46
CA GLN A 42 14.94 -2.90 0.22
C GLN A 42 16.45 -2.79 0.14
N GLU A 43 17.00 -2.24 -0.94
CA GLU A 43 18.44 -1.93 -0.99
C GLU A 43 18.81 -0.83 0.00
N ALA A 44 18.03 0.25 0.08
CA ALA A 44 18.25 1.33 1.03
C ALA A 44 18.12 0.85 2.49
N LYS A 45 17.12 0.01 2.77
CA LYS A 45 16.88 -0.64 4.06
C LYS A 45 18.10 -1.46 4.52
N VAL A 46 18.58 -2.38 3.67
CA VAL A 46 19.72 -3.26 4.01
C VAL A 46 21.00 -2.46 4.23
N LYS A 47 21.20 -1.39 3.45
CA LYS A 47 22.35 -0.47 3.58
C LYS A 47 22.19 0.54 4.70
N LYS A 48 21.10 0.51 5.46
CA LYS A 48 20.79 1.44 6.56
C LYS A 48 20.76 2.92 6.16
N VAL A 49 20.49 3.22 4.90
CA VAL A 49 20.46 4.60 4.39
C VAL A 49 19.38 5.43 5.07
N PHE A 50 18.24 4.80 5.39
CA PHE A 50 17.17 5.44 6.14
C PHE A 50 17.61 5.79 7.57
N ASP A 51 18.28 4.86 8.27
CA ASP A 51 18.76 5.04 9.63
C ASP A 51 19.76 6.20 9.70
N ASP A 52 20.72 6.21 8.78
CA ASP A 52 21.78 7.23 8.72
C ASP A 52 21.21 8.63 8.43
N ALA A 53 20.29 8.73 7.48
CA ALA A 53 19.72 10.02 7.08
C ALA A 53 18.70 10.56 8.09
N LEU A 54 17.97 9.69 8.78
CA LEU A 54 16.99 10.08 9.82
C LEU A 54 17.65 10.32 11.17
N GLY A 55 18.86 9.81 11.39
CA GLY A 55 19.59 9.92 12.66
C GLY A 55 18.97 9.07 13.80
N VAL A 56 18.06 8.19 13.46
CA VAL A 56 17.38 7.26 14.38
C VAL A 56 17.22 5.88 13.73
N PRO A 57 17.12 4.80 14.52
CA PRO A 57 16.86 3.47 13.97
C PRO A 57 15.53 3.42 13.19
N VAL A 58 15.54 2.73 12.04
CA VAL A 58 14.32 2.40 11.30
C VAL A 58 14.03 0.91 11.45
N LYS A 59 12.92 0.61 12.12
CA LYS A 59 12.46 -0.76 12.32
C LYS A 59 11.49 -1.15 11.23
N TRP A 60 11.84 -2.19 10.48
CA TRP A 60 11.02 -2.74 9.40
C TRP A 60 10.32 -4.02 9.85
N THR A 61 8.99 -4.04 9.71
CA THR A 61 8.16 -5.21 10.03
C THR A 61 7.43 -5.65 8.79
N ASN A 62 7.56 -6.94 8.42
CA ASN A 62 6.81 -7.50 7.31
C ASN A 62 5.41 -7.96 7.77
N PHE A 63 4.45 -7.84 6.86
CA PHE A 63 3.07 -8.27 7.03
C PHE A 63 2.63 -9.13 5.85
N ALA A 64 1.61 -9.96 6.03
CA ALA A 64 1.05 -10.77 4.97
C ALA A 64 0.06 -9.98 4.11
N THR A 65 -0.64 -9.00 4.69
CA THR A 65 -1.66 -8.20 4.01
C THR A 65 -1.58 -6.71 4.36
N GLY A 66 -2.11 -5.86 3.49
CA GLY A 66 -2.22 -4.41 3.76
C GLY A 66 -3.25 -4.08 4.85
N GLY A 67 -4.20 -4.98 5.13
CA GLY A 67 -5.12 -4.87 6.27
C GLY A 67 -4.37 -4.95 7.58
N GLU A 68 -3.53 -5.98 7.75
CA GLU A 68 -2.67 -6.14 8.93
C GLU A 68 -1.73 -4.93 9.14
N MET A 69 -1.18 -4.36 8.06
CA MET A 69 -0.41 -3.10 8.15
C MET A 69 -1.25 -1.97 8.76
N THR A 70 -2.51 -1.85 8.32
CA THR A 70 -3.43 -0.83 8.87
C THR A 70 -3.71 -1.07 10.35
N GLU A 71 -3.97 -2.31 10.75
CA GLU A 71 -4.21 -2.67 12.15
C GLU A 71 -3.00 -2.32 13.02
N ALA A 72 -1.78 -2.64 12.57
CA ALA A 72 -0.54 -2.29 13.24
C ALA A 72 -0.29 -0.76 13.28
N MET A 73 -0.75 -0.01 12.29
CA MET A 73 -0.75 1.46 12.36
C MET A 73 -1.71 1.97 13.41
N LEU A 74 -2.92 1.43 13.47
CA LEU A 74 -3.95 1.86 14.43
C LEU A 74 -3.63 1.49 15.88
N SER A 75 -2.95 0.35 16.12
CA SER A 75 -2.43 -0.02 17.45
C SER A 75 -1.26 0.86 17.90
N GLY A 76 -0.63 1.57 16.96
CA GLY A 76 0.52 2.42 17.23
C GLY A 76 1.87 1.71 17.11
N ASP A 77 1.91 0.50 16.54
CA ASP A 77 3.14 -0.27 16.34
C ASP A 77 3.88 0.14 15.06
N ILE A 78 3.17 0.77 14.10
CA ILE A 78 3.71 1.23 12.81
C ILE A 78 3.39 2.71 12.60
N ASP A 79 4.37 3.47 12.12
CA ASP A 79 4.26 4.90 11.80
C ASP A 79 4.01 5.13 10.30
N ILE A 80 4.68 4.32 9.45
CA ILE A 80 4.66 4.41 7.99
C ILE A 80 4.34 3.04 7.41
N SER A 81 3.34 2.94 6.56
CA SER A 81 3.08 1.75 5.74
C SER A 81 3.62 2.00 4.34
N TYR A 82 4.64 1.24 3.94
CA TYR A 82 5.27 1.34 2.63
C TYR A 82 4.78 0.24 1.70
N SER A 83 4.39 0.64 0.49
CA SER A 83 3.86 -0.24 -0.55
C SER A 83 2.57 -0.97 -0.15
N GLN A 84 1.75 -0.33 0.67
CA GLN A 84 0.40 -0.81 0.96
C GLN A 84 -0.48 -0.68 -0.28
N GLY A 85 -1.22 -1.73 -0.61
CA GLY A 85 -2.20 -1.69 -1.70
C GLY A 85 -3.28 -0.62 -1.48
N LEU A 86 -3.78 -0.05 -2.56
CA LEU A 86 -4.77 1.03 -2.47
C LEU A 86 -6.08 0.59 -1.83
N THR A 87 -6.51 -0.66 -2.03
CA THR A 87 -7.75 -1.20 -1.43
C THR A 87 -7.73 -1.19 0.10
N PRO A 88 -6.71 -1.76 0.80
CA PRO A 88 -6.66 -1.67 2.27
C PRO A 88 -6.61 -0.23 2.77
N PHE A 89 -5.92 0.68 2.07
CA PHE A 89 -5.94 2.09 2.43
C PHE A 89 -7.35 2.69 2.35
N VAL A 90 -8.09 2.41 1.27
CA VAL A 90 -9.46 2.91 1.09
C VAL A 90 -10.40 2.37 2.17
N ASN A 91 -10.30 1.09 2.49
CA ASN A 91 -11.07 0.48 3.58
C ASN A 91 -10.79 1.19 4.92
N ALA A 92 -9.51 1.44 5.21
CA ALA A 92 -9.09 2.14 6.42
C ALA A 92 -9.67 3.56 6.51
N VAL A 93 -9.55 4.37 5.44
CA VAL A 93 -10.03 5.75 5.48
C VAL A 93 -11.56 5.85 5.42
N ASN A 94 -12.26 4.91 4.80
CA ASN A 94 -13.71 4.79 4.90
C ASN A 94 -14.13 4.50 6.36
N ALA A 95 -13.36 3.67 7.06
CA ALA A 95 -13.50 3.42 8.50
C ALA A 95 -12.94 4.58 9.38
N LYS A 96 -12.59 5.73 8.78
CA LYS A 96 -12.08 6.93 9.47
C LYS A 96 -10.73 6.75 10.17
N ALA A 97 -9.90 5.81 9.70
CA ALA A 97 -8.53 5.66 10.19
C ALA A 97 -7.74 6.99 10.03
N PRO A 98 -6.99 7.42 11.04
CA PRO A 98 -6.25 8.68 11.03
C PRO A 98 -4.93 8.56 10.26
N ILE A 99 -4.99 8.12 9.01
CA ILE A 99 -3.83 7.95 8.11
C ILE A 99 -3.94 8.87 6.89
N LYS A 100 -2.83 9.13 6.24
CA LYS A 100 -2.74 9.95 5.04
C LYS A 100 -1.82 9.34 4.00
N LEU A 101 -2.26 9.29 2.77
CA LEU A 101 -1.48 8.90 1.61
C LEU A 101 -0.53 10.06 1.26
N VAL A 102 0.76 9.76 1.17
CA VAL A 102 1.84 10.74 0.97
C VAL A 102 2.66 10.50 -0.28
N ASP A 103 2.65 9.27 -0.83
CA ASP A 103 3.44 8.89 -2.01
C ASP A 103 2.83 7.67 -2.72
N ILE A 104 3.24 7.44 -3.97
CA ILE A 104 3.02 6.20 -4.71
C ILE A 104 4.30 5.38 -4.67
N ALA A 105 4.23 4.22 -4.04
CA ALA A 105 5.37 3.33 -3.91
C ALA A 105 5.63 2.53 -5.20
N VAL A 106 4.56 1.94 -5.76
CA VAL A 106 4.64 1.05 -6.94
C VAL A 106 3.36 1.19 -7.78
N THR A 107 3.51 1.16 -9.09
CA THR A 107 2.39 0.92 -10.02
C THR A 107 2.65 -0.39 -10.77
N TYR A 108 1.61 -1.17 -11.03
CA TYR A 108 1.77 -2.48 -11.67
C TYR A 108 0.52 -2.91 -12.42
N GLY A 109 0.75 -3.71 -13.47
CA GLY A 109 -0.31 -4.45 -14.14
C GLY A 109 -0.54 -5.81 -13.48
N MET A 110 -1.33 -6.66 -14.12
CA MET A 110 -1.72 -8.00 -13.64
C MET A 110 -0.55 -9.01 -13.50
N GLY A 111 0.69 -8.58 -13.68
CA GLY A 111 1.88 -9.42 -13.41
C GLY A 111 2.11 -9.67 -11.91
N GLY A 112 1.85 -8.65 -11.08
CA GLY A 112 2.06 -8.69 -9.63
C GLY A 112 0.85 -9.16 -8.81
N THR A 113 -0.35 -9.09 -9.40
CA THR A 113 -1.61 -9.55 -8.79
C THR A 113 -2.47 -10.18 -9.88
N THR A 114 -3.04 -11.36 -9.65
CA THR A 114 -3.80 -12.09 -10.68
C THR A 114 -4.72 -13.15 -10.07
N CYS A 115 -5.74 -13.55 -10.82
CA CYS A 115 -6.56 -14.73 -10.52
C CYS A 115 -6.08 -15.92 -11.36
N VAL A 116 -5.80 -17.04 -10.71
CA VAL A 116 -5.39 -18.32 -11.31
C VAL A 116 -6.52 -19.32 -11.10
N VAL A 117 -7.05 -19.88 -12.20
CA VAL A 117 -8.06 -20.93 -12.17
C VAL A 117 -7.38 -22.30 -12.22
N SER A 118 -7.87 -23.26 -11.44
CA SER A 118 -7.33 -24.62 -11.43
C SER A 118 -7.58 -25.33 -12.76
N ASN A 119 -6.52 -25.92 -13.33
CA ASN A 119 -6.64 -26.73 -14.55
C ASN A 119 -7.55 -27.96 -14.34
N ALA A 120 -7.56 -28.53 -13.13
CA ALA A 120 -8.43 -29.67 -12.79
C ALA A 120 -9.93 -29.31 -12.78
N SER A 121 -10.27 -28.03 -12.65
CA SER A 121 -11.67 -27.59 -12.67
C SER A 121 -12.30 -27.64 -14.06
N GLY A 122 -11.49 -27.66 -15.12
CA GLY A 122 -11.95 -27.51 -16.52
C GLY A 122 -12.53 -26.13 -16.83
N ILE A 123 -12.47 -25.19 -15.88
CA ILE A 123 -13.01 -23.84 -16.06
C ILE A 123 -11.99 -22.97 -16.80
N THR A 124 -12.48 -22.23 -17.76
CA THR A 124 -11.72 -21.29 -18.58
C THR A 124 -12.48 -19.98 -18.69
N LYS A 125 -11.90 -18.98 -19.31
CA LYS A 125 -12.58 -17.72 -19.59
C LYS A 125 -13.89 -17.93 -20.40
N ALA A 126 -13.93 -18.91 -21.32
CA ALA A 126 -15.10 -19.16 -22.16
C ALA A 126 -16.31 -19.74 -21.40
N ASN A 127 -16.08 -20.40 -20.26
CA ASN A 127 -17.11 -21.00 -19.43
C ASN A 127 -17.06 -20.52 -17.97
N ALA A 128 -16.55 -19.30 -17.74
CA ALA A 128 -16.29 -18.74 -16.42
C ALA A 128 -17.53 -18.67 -15.49
N ALA A 129 -18.74 -18.67 -16.05
CA ALA A 129 -19.97 -18.79 -15.26
C ALA A 129 -20.02 -20.09 -14.41
N GLN A 130 -19.25 -21.12 -14.76
CA GLN A 130 -19.13 -22.35 -13.93
C GLN A 130 -18.38 -22.12 -12.60
N LEU A 131 -17.79 -20.95 -12.39
CA LEU A 131 -17.28 -20.53 -11.07
C LEU A 131 -18.40 -20.27 -10.05
N GLU A 132 -19.62 -19.95 -10.52
CA GLU A 132 -20.76 -19.76 -9.64
C GLU A 132 -21.00 -21.03 -8.77
N GLY A 133 -21.15 -20.85 -7.47
CA GLY A 133 -21.23 -21.94 -6.48
C GLY A 133 -19.91 -22.61 -6.10
N LYS A 134 -18.78 -22.27 -6.76
CA LYS A 134 -17.45 -22.80 -6.40
C LYS A 134 -16.79 -21.96 -5.32
N LYS A 135 -15.84 -22.60 -4.62
CA LYS A 135 -14.94 -21.90 -3.69
C LYS A 135 -13.84 -21.17 -4.47
N VAL A 136 -13.58 -19.93 -4.10
CA VAL A 136 -12.52 -19.07 -4.64
C VAL A 136 -11.74 -18.48 -3.49
N ALA A 137 -10.43 -18.71 -3.44
CA ALA A 137 -9.55 -18.11 -2.44
C ALA A 137 -9.24 -16.67 -2.83
N VAL A 138 -9.47 -15.74 -1.92
CA VAL A 138 -9.23 -14.32 -2.11
C VAL A 138 -8.77 -13.72 -0.78
N PRO A 139 -7.64 -13.01 -0.71
CA PRO A 139 -7.32 -12.20 0.47
C PRO A 139 -8.24 -10.97 0.46
N VAL A 140 -9.34 -11.07 1.21
CA VAL A 140 -10.44 -10.08 1.21
C VAL A 140 -9.94 -8.69 1.63
N GLY A 141 -10.45 -7.65 0.99
CA GLY A 141 -10.08 -6.27 1.28
C GLY A 141 -8.69 -5.85 0.76
N THR A 142 -8.06 -6.67 -0.08
CA THR A 142 -6.75 -6.36 -0.70
C THR A 142 -6.88 -5.99 -2.17
N MET A 143 -5.75 -5.66 -2.83
CA MET A 143 -5.71 -5.48 -4.28
C MET A 143 -6.10 -6.76 -5.04
N ALA A 144 -5.88 -7.96 -4.48
CA ALA A 144 -6.34 -9.20 -5.11
C ALA A 144 -7.87 -9.36 -5.06
N ASP A 145 -8.54 -8.81 -4.06
CA ASP A 145 -10.00 -8.73 -4.01
C ASP A 145 -10.56 -7.77 -5.10
N TYR A 146 -9.93 -6.61 -5.28
CA TYR A 146 -10.25 -5.73 -6.41
C TYR A 146 -10.09 -6.45 -7.75
N VAL A 147 -8.93 -7.10 -7.94
CA VAL A 147 -8.64 -7.86 -9.17
C VAL A 147 -9.62 -9.02 -9.37
N PHE A 148 -10.02 -9.71 -8.30
CA PHE A 148 -11.08 -10.74 -8.34
C PHE A 148 -12.39 -10.16 -8.91
N LYS A 149 -12.90 -9.08 -8.32
CA LYS A 149 -14.17 -8.46 -8.74
C LYS A 149 -14.13 -7.98 -10.19
N GLU A 150 -13.04 -7.33 -10.59
CA GLU A 150 -12.88 -6.88 -11.98
C GLU A 150 -12.67 -8.05 -12.95
N THR A 151 -11.93 -9.11 -12.55
CA THR A 151 -11.78 -10.32 -13.38
C THR A 151 -13.13 -10.97 -13.64
N MET A 152 -13.94 -11.17 -12.58
CA MET A 152 -15.28 -11.78 -12.71
C MET A 152 -16.17 -10.96 -13.64
N LYS A 153 -16.13 -9.63 -13.55
CA LYS A 153 -16.86 -8.73 -14.44
C LYS A 153 -16.41 -8.87 -15.91
N VAL A 154 -15.10 -8.93 -16.16
CA VAL A 154 -14.54 -9.07 -17.52
C VAL A 154 -14.94 -10.41 -18.16
N VAL A 155 -14.94 -11.50 -17.38
CA VAL A 155 -15.31 -12.83 -17.90
C VAL A 155 -16.82 -13.11 -17.88
N GLY A 156 -17.64 -12.15 -17.44
CA GLY A 156 -19.09 -12.26 -17.44
C GLY A 156 -19.64 -13.24 -16.38
N ALA A 157 -18.92 -13.44 -15.28
CA ALA A 157 -19.35 -14.28 -14.16
C ALA A 157 -19.72 -13.42 -12.94
N ASP A 158 -20.68 -13.87 -12.15
CA ASP A 158 -21.18 -13.14 -10.99
C ASP A 158 -20.32 -13.43 -9.74
N ALA A 159 -19.52 -12.45 -9.32
CA ALA A 159 -18.70 -12.55 -8.11
C ALA A 159 -19.52 -12.78 -6.83
N GLY A 160 -20.80 -12.37 -6.80
CA GLY A 160 -21.70 -12.58 -5.66
C GLY A 160 -22.22 -14.00 -5.53
N LYS A 161 -22.04 -14.82 -6.56
CA LYS A 161 -22.50 -16.22 -6.57
C LYS A 161 -21.40 -17.24 -6.31
N VAL A 162 -20.16 -16.83 -6.11
CA VAL A 162 -19.08 -17.72 -5.69
C VAL A 162 -18.97 -17.76 -4.18
N THR A 163 -18.41 -18.84 -3.62
CA THR A 163 -18.07 -18.91 -2.20
C THR A 163 -16.65 -18.37 -2.02
N VAL A 164 -16.52 -17.10 -1.65
CA VAL A 164 -15.22 -16.52 -1.33
C VAL A 164 -14.70 -17.12 -0.02
N VAL A 165 -13.47 -17.62 -0.04
CA VAL A 165 -12.73 -18.07 1.14
C VAL A 165 -11.60 -17.09 1.36
N ASP A 166 -11.64 -16.38 2.49
CA ASP A 166 -10.61 -15.43 2.85
C ASP A 166 -9.32 -16.16 3.24
N MET A 167 -8.29 -15.98 2.46
CA MET A 167 -6.98 -16.63 2.63
C MET A 167 -5.87 -15.69 2.23
N VAL A 168 -4.78 -15.67 3.00
CA VAL A 168 -3.52 -15.02 2.58
C VAL A 168 -2.98 -15.67 1.30
N PRO A 169 -2.19 -14.98 0.48
CA PRO A 169 -1.77 -15.49 -0.84
C PRO A 169 -1.08 -16.85 -0.81
N GLU A 170 -0.27 -17.14 0.21
CA GLU A 170 0.41 -18.43 0.37
C GLU A 170 -0.58 -19.57 0.54
N ASP A 171 -1.54 -19.43 1.46
CA ASP A 171 -2.58 -20.43 1.74
C ASP A 171 -3.52 -20.60 0.55
N GLY A 172 -3.94 -19.52 -0.08
CA GLY A 172 -4.78 -19.56 -1.29
C GLY A 172 -4.10 -20.27 -2.46
N SER A 173 -2.79 -20.07 -2.60
CA SER A 173 -1.98 -20.79 -3.59
C SER A 173 -1.91 -22.29 -3.29
N ALA A 174 -1.67 -22.67 -2.03
CA ALA A 174 -1.65 -24.06 -1.60
C ALA A 174 -3.03 -24.74 -1.78
N ALA A 175 -4.10 -24.06 -1.39
CA ALA A 175 -5.49 -24.54 -1.59
C ALA A 175 -5.83 -24.80 -3.07
N LEU A 176 -5.33 -23.94 -3.99
CA LEU A 176 -5.50 -24.17 -5.43
C LEU A 176 -4.75 -25.42 -5.90
N VAL A 177 -3.50 -25.59 -5.49
CA VAL A 177 -2.67 -26.76 -5.86
C VAL A 177 -3.28 -28.05 -5.32
N ASN A 178 -3.84 -28.03 -4.11
CA ASN A 178 -4.50 -29.16 -3.49
C ASN A 178 -5.89 -29.48 -4.09
N GLY A 179 -6.47 -28.56 -4.86
CA GLY A 179 -7.81 -28.71 -5.43
C GLY A 179 -8.96 -28.33 -4.48
N ASP A 180 -8.66 -27.65 -3.37
CA ASP A 180 -9.66 -27.21 -2.38
C ASP A 180 -10.50 -26.03 -2.86
N VAL A 181 -9.95 -25.26 -3.82
CA VAL A 181 -10.61 -24.11 -4.47
C VAL A 181 -10.50 -24.19 -5.98
N ALA A 182 -11.52 -23.71 -6.69
CA ALA A 182 -11.55 -23.70 -8.16
C ALA A 182 -10.70 -22.58 -8.76
N MET A 183 -10.52 -21.48 -8.03
CA MET A 183 -9.71 -20.32 -8.42
C MET A 183 -9.08 -19.70 -7.17
N ALA A 184 -7.91 -19.09 -7.34
CA ALA A 184 -7.28 -18.26 -6.32
C ALA A 184 -6.82 -16.93 -6.93
N CYS A 185 -7.21 -15.81 -6.29
CA CYS A 185 -6.73 -14.49 -6.66
C CYS A 185 -5.63 -14.08 -5.67
N LEU A 186 -4.44 -13.78 -6.17
CA LEU A 186 -3.21 -13.77 -5.40
C LEU A 186 -2.35 -12.56 -5.77
N PHE A 187 -1.47 -12.19 -4.84
CA PHE A 187 -0.31 -11.34 -5.10
C PHE A 187 0.95 -12.01 -4.52
N GLY A 188 2.14 -11.45 -4.86
CA GLY A 188 3.42 -12.04 -4.47
C GLY A 188 3.94 -13.07 -5.49
N GLY A 189 5.25 -12.98 -5.77
CA GLY A 189 5.89 -13.76 -6.85
C GLY A 189 5.78 -15.25 -6.65
N LYS A 190 6.16 -15.75 -5.46
CA LYS A 190 6.15 -17.20 -5.15
C LYS A 190 4.74 -17.78 -5.12
N SER A 191 3.79 -17.09 -4.49
CA SER A 191 2.40 -17.54 -4.39
C SER A 191 1.78 -17.69 -5.78
N ILE A 192 1.99 -16.72 -6.68
CA ILE A 192 1.53 -16.80 -8.06
C ILE A 192 2.23 -17.93 -8.83
N GLU A 193 3.56 -18.06 -8.72
CA GLU A 193 4.32 -19.11 -9.39
C GLU A 193 3.91 -20.51 -8.92
N ASN A 194 3.63 -20.66 -7.62
CA ASN A 194 3.15 -21.93 -7.09
C ASN A 194 1.75 -22.28 -7.64
N ALA A 195 0.82 -21.33 -7.63
CA ALA A 195 -0.53 -21.54 -8.19
C ALA A 195 -0.50 -21.90 -9.69
N LEU A 196 0.41 -21.28 -10.46
CA LEU A 196 0.56 -21.55 -11.90
C LEU A 196 1.10 -22.96 -12.23
N LYS A 197 1.62 -23.72 -11.24
CA LYS A 197 1.98 -25.14 -11.44
C LYS A 197 0.73 -26.01 -11.63
N ALA A 198 -0.40 -25.63 -11.04
CA ALA A 198 -1.66 -26.38 -11.08
C ALA A 198 -2.81 -25.63 -11.79
N GLY A 199 -2.57 -24.40 -12.24
CA GLY A 199 -3.60 -23.55 -12.80
C GLY A 199 -3.11 -22.66 -13.95
N THR A 200 -4.04 -21.91 -14.51
CA THR A 200 -3.81 -20.94 -15.58
C THR A 200 -4.42 -19.59 -15.19
N ARG A 201 -3.78 -18.47 -15.59
CA ARG A 201 -4.36 -17.14 -15.36
C ARG A 201 -5.73 -17.04 -16.03
N MET A 202 -6.72 -16.57 -15.32
CA MET A 202 -8.08 -16.36 -15.87
C MET A 202 -8.05 -15.27 -16.97
N LEU A 203 -7.28 -14.22 -16.76
CA LEU A 203 -6.98 -13.21 -17.78
C LEU A 203 -5.46 -13.18 -18.02
N THR A 204 -5.06 -13.05 -19.27
CA THR A 204 -3.66 -12.71 -19.58
C THR A 204 -3.35 -11.30 -19.08
N VAL A 205 -2.05 -10.99 -18.94
CA VAL A 205 -1.61 -9.64 -18.56
C VAL A 205 -2.14 -8.59 -19.54
N LYS A 206 -2.14 -8.91 -20.85
CA LYS A 206 -2.66 -8.02 -21.88
C LYS A 206 -4.16 -7.78 -21.74
N GLU A 207 -4.95 -8.82 -21.57
CA GLU A 207 -6.42 -8.70 -21.43
C GLU A 207 -6.80 -7.88 -20.21
N ALA A 208 -6.11 -8.08 -19.10
CA ALA A 208 -6.33 -7.29 -17.90
C ALA A 208 -5.95 -5.81 -18.09
N THR A 209 -4.83 -5.55 -18.79
CA THR A 209 -4.41 -4.18 -19.12
C THR A 209 -5.41 -3.49 -20.04
N ASP A 210 -5.89 -4.21 -21.08
CA ASP A 210 -6.90 -3.69 -22.02
C ASP A 210 -8.23 -3.40 -21.29
N ALA A 211 -8.54 -4.16 -20.25
CA ALA A 211 -9.71 -3.95 -19.39
C ALA A 211 -9.50 -2.83 -18.33
N GLY A 212 -8.31 -2.22 -18.30
CA GLY A 212 -7.98 -1.16 -17.33
C GLY A 212 -7.70 -1.66 -15.92
N ILE A 213 -7.47 -2.96 -15.75
CA ILE A 213 -7.14 -3.54 -14.43
C ILE A 213 -5.65 -3.32 -14.16
N SER A 214 -5.35 -2.51 -13.15
CA SER A 214 -3.99 -2.25 -12.69
C SER A 214 -3.96 -2.01 -11.19
N GLY A 215 -2.78 -2.09 -10.61
CA GLY A 215 -2.56 -1.87 -9.20
C GLY A 215 -1.75 -0.60 -8.93
N ILE A 216 -2.05 0.02 -7.80
CA ILE A 216 -1.26 1.11 -7.23
C ILE A 216 -1.06 0.79 -5.76
N ASP A 217 0.21 0.68 -5.37
CA ASP A 217 0.59 0.64 -3.96
C ASP A 217 1.12 2.00 -3.54
N ILE A 218 0.79 2.36 -2.33
CA ILE A 218 1.04 3.70 -1.81
C ILE A 218 1.87 3.66 -0.53
N THR A 219 2.44 4.78 -0.18
CA THR A 219 2.98 5.04 1.16
C THR A 219 1.96 5.83 1.94
N SER A 220 1.54 5.28 3.08
CA SER A 220 0.66 5.98 4.02
C SER A 220 1.34 6.19 5.37
N VAL A 221 0.93 7.25 6.08
CA VAL A 221 1.55 7.69 7.34
C VAL A 221 0.45 8.03 8.34
N MET A 222 0.65 7.66 9.62
CA MET A 222 -0.21 8.07 10.71
C MET A 222 -0.25 9.60 10.84
N ASN A 223 -1.44 10.19 10.91
CA ASN A 223 -1.59 11.64 11.01
C ASN A 223 -0.83 12.25 12.20
N LYS A 224 -0.76 11.51 13.31
CA LYS A 224 0.03 11.92 14.48
C LYS A 224 1.52 12.02 14.14
N PHE A 225 2.09 10.95 13.56
CA PHE A 225 3.50 10.91 13.17
C PHE A 225 3.83 11.99 12.14
N LEU A 226 2.95 12.18 11.15
CA LEU A 226 3.08 13.21 10.10
C LEU A 226 3.13 14.63 10.68
N LYS A 227 2.34 14.89 11.74
CA LYS A 227 2.30 16.18 12.43
C LYS A 227 3.52 16.41 13.31
N GLU A 228 3.97 15.37 14.02
CA GLU A 228 5.06 15.46 15.00
C GLU A 228 6.44 15.37 14.32
N ASN A 229 6.56 14.62 13.21
CA ASN A 229 7.83 14.32 12.54
C ASN A 229 7.79 14.59 11.02
N PRO A 230 7.34 15.78 10.55
CA PRO A 230 7.18 16.05 9.12
C PRO A 230 8.51 16.00 8.33
N GLY A 231 9.63 16.33 8.98
CA GLY A 231 10.97 16.21 8.41
C GLY A 231 11.36 14.77 8.13
N MET A 232 11.12 13.86 9.08
CA MET A 232 11.42 12.44 8.91
C MET A 232 10.62 11.82 7.76
N VAL A 233 9.33 12.17 7.62
CA VAL A 233 8.50 11.70 6.51
C VAL A 233 9.04 12.20 5.17
N ARG A 234 9.47 13.47 5.08
CA ARG A 234 10.07 14.03 3.87
C ARG A 234 11.35 13.27 3.50
N THR A 235 12.28 13.10 4.44
CA THR A 235 13.53 12.37 4.22
C THR A 235 13.29 10.93 3.80
N PHE A 236 12.31 10.23 4.41
CA PHE A 236 11.94 8.89 4.01
C PHE A 236 11.49 8.83 2.53
N ILE A 237 10.66 9.77 2.10
CA ILE A 237 10.18 9.83 0.72
C ILE A 237 11.30 10.22 -0.25
N GLU A 238 12.17 11.18 0.11
CA GLU A 238 13.33 11.59 -0.70
C GLU A 238 14.26 10.39 -0.98
N ILE A 239 14.60 9.59 0.03
CA ILE A 239 15.39 8.35 -0.13
C ILE A 239 14.67 7.35 -1.01
N THR A 240 13.35 7.16 -0.83
CA THR A 240 12.53 6.29 -1.68
C THR A 240 12.66 6.70 -3.14
N HIS A 241 12.52 7.98 -3.46
CA HIS A 241 12.64 8.50 -4.82
C HIS A 241 14.07 8.40 -5.38
N GLU A 242 15.09 8.59 -4.55
CA GLU A 242 16.50 8.38 -4.92
C GLU A 242 16.73 6.92 -5.37
N TYR A 243 16.29 5.95 -4.57
CA TYR A 243 16.47 4.54 -4.90
C TYR A 243 15.59 4.08 -6.07
N ASN A 244 14.40 4.64 -6.22
CA ASN A 244 13.58 4.46 -7.41
C ASN A 244 14.30 4.98 -8.68
N ALA A 245 14.92 6.16 -8.61
CA ALA A 245 15.72 6.71 -9.71
C ALA A 245 16.95 5.85 -10.02
N LYS A 246 17.64 5.34 -8.98
CA LYS A 246 18.76 4.41 -9.10
C LYS A 246 18.35 3.13 -9.82
N PHE A 247 17.18 2.57 -9.49
CA PHE A 247 16.64 1.39 -10.17
C PHE A 247 16.33 1.67 -11.64
N ARG A 248 15.62 2.78 -11.96
CA ARG A 248 15.33 3.18 -13.35
C ARG A 248 16.60 3.37 -14.18
N ALA A 249 17.70 3.78 -13.55
CA ALA A 249 19.01 3.92 -14.18
C ALA A 249 19.79 2.59 -14.30
N GLY A 250 19.21 1.45 -13.88
CA GLY A 250 19.87 0.14 -13.93
C GLY A 250 21.04 -0.02 -12.93
N LYS A 251 21.08 0.81 -11.87
CA LYS A 251 22.21 0.88 -10.90
C LYS A 251 21.91 0.19 -9.57
N SER A 252 20.71 -0.36 -9.37
CA SER A 252 20.34 -1.06 -8.13
C SER A 252 21.05 -2.41 -8.00
N ASP A 253 21.40 -2.76 -6.77
CA ASP A 253 21.92 -4.09 -6.44
C ASP A 253 20.76 -5.08 -6.31
N MET A 254 20.47 -5.76 -7.42
CA MET A 254 19.37 -6.72 -7.47
C MET A 254 19.56 -7.94 -6.59
N ASN A 255 20.79 -8.28 -6.18
CA ASN A 255 21.05 -9.41 -5.24
C ASN A 255 20.63 -9.02 -3.82
N ILE A 256 20.92 -7.78 -3.40
CA ILE A 256 20.46 -7.26 -2.10
C ILE A 256 18.93 -7.24 -2.05
N ILE A 257 18.29 -6.70 -3.09
CA ILE A 257 16.83 -6.62 -3.17
C ILE A 257 16.21 -8.02 -3.13
N ALA A 258 16.71 -8.96 -3.94
CA ALA A 258 16.20 -10.32 -3.99
C ALA A 258 16.29 -11.02 -2.62
N LYS A 259 17.44 -10.91 -1.99
CA LYS A 259 17.66 -11.53 -0.66
C LYS A 259 16.73 -10.96 0.40
N ASP A 260 16.57 -9.64 0.45
CA ASP A 260 15.73 -8.98 1.45
C ASP A 260 14.23 -9.19 1.17
N ALA A 261 13.84 -9.30 -0.10
CA ALA A 261 12.48 -9.66 -0.51
C ALA A 261 12.16 -11.16 -0.29
N ALA A 262 13.09 -11.97 0.17
CA ALA A 262 12.99 -13.43 0.30
C ALA A 262 12.66 -14.13 -1.05
N MET A 263 13.20 -13.63 -2.16
CA MET A 263 12.99 -14.11 -3.53
C MET A 263 14.32 -14.55 -4.16
N ASP A 264 14.26 -15.37 -5.20
CA ASP A 264 15.40 -15.58 -6.08
C ASP A 264 15.63 -14.39 -7.02
N LEU A 265 16.83 -14.29 -7.58
CA LEU A 265 17.22 -13.16 -8.43
C LEU A 265 16.40 -13.09 -9.72
N ALA A 266 16.05 -14.22 -10.32
CA ALA A 266 15.32 -14.27 -11.60
C ALA A 266 13.87 -13.80 -11.39
N GLY A 267 13.20 -14.32 -10.34
CA GLY A 267 11.86 -13.90 -9.93
C GLY A 267 11.82 -12.41 -9.56
N THR A 268 12.83 -11.92 -8.82
CA THR A 268 12.95 -10.50 -8.48
C THR A 268 13.04 -9.61 -9.71
N LYS A 269 13.93 -9.94 -10.67
CA LYS A 269 14.06 -9.18 -11.91
C LYS A 269 12.79 -9.21 -12.74
N LYS A 270 12.12 -10.35 -12.82
CA LYS A 270 10.85 -10.51 -13.54
C LYS A 270 9.75 -9.64 -12.90
N GLN A 271 9.61 -9.69 -11.58
CA GLN A 271 8.60 -8.93 -10.84
C GLN A 271 8.84 -7.42 -10.98
N MET A 272 10.05 -6.94 -10.67
CA MET A 272 10.38 -5.51 -10.76
C MET A 272 10.37 -4.98 -12.20
N GLY A 273 10.61 -5.84 -13.20
CA GLY A 273 10.47 -5.48 -14.62
C GLY A 273 9.02 -5.19 -15.04
N GLY A 274 8.04 -5.68 -14.27
CA GLY A 274 6.61 -5.39 -14.44
C GLY A 274 6.10 -4.23 -13.57
N PHE A 275 6.97 -3.64 -12.75
CA PHE A 275 6.62 -2.56 -11.85
C PHE A 275 7.03 -1.19 -12.40
N GLY A 276 6.20 -0.19 -12.14
CA GLY A 276 6.52 1.22 -12.34
C GLY A 276 6.83 1.90 -11.00
N PHE A 277 7.89 2.68 -11.01
CA PHE A 277 8.29 3.52 -9.88
C PHE A 277 8.27 4.98 -10.35
N PRO A 278 7.10 5.65 -10.35
CA PRO A 278 6.97 7.01 -10.88
C PRO A 278 7.80 8.01 -10.05
N ASP A 279 8.30 9.04 -10.71
CA ASP A 279 8.97 10.12 -10.00
C ASP A 279 7.99 11.15 -9.43
N ALA A 280 8.48 12.06 -8.60
CA ALA A 280 7.66 13.04 -7.93
C ALA A 280 6.89 13.96 -8.89
N ALA A 281 7.50 14.32 -10.03
CA ALA A 281 6.84 15.16 -11.04
C ALA A 281 5.70 14.40 -11.72
N GLU A 282 5.91 13.13 -12.06
CA GLU A 282 4.88 12.27 -12.60
C GLU A 282 3.75 12.03 -11.59
N ILE A 283 4.07 11.77 -10.32
CA ILE A 283 3.07 11.61 -9.26
C ILE A 283 2.22 12.87 -9.13
N LYS A 284 2.84 14.04 -9.05
CA LYS A 284 2.13 15.33 -8.93
C LYS A 284 1.26 15.65 -10.14
N SER A 285 1.75 15.38 -11.37
CA SER A 285 1.09 15.82 -12.58
C SER A 285 0.08 14.82 -13.15
N LYS A 286 0.28 13.52 -12.95
CA LYS A 286 -0.51 12.45 -13.60
C LYS A 286 -1.40 11.69 -12.62
N TYR A 287 -0.93 11.46 -11.40
CA TYR A 287 -1.61 10.58 -10.46
C TYR A 287 -2.40 11.34 -9.38
N MET A 288 -1.76 12.28 -8.67
CA MET A 288 -2.32 12.92 -7.49
C MET A 288 -2.92 14.33 -7.74
N ASN A 289 -2.92 14.81 -8.99
CA ASN A 289 -3.63 16.04 -9.37
C ASN A 289 -5.15 15.84 -9.33
N LYS A 290 -5.90 16.93 -9.40
CA LYS A 290 -7.37 16.87 -9.48
C LYS A 290 -7.81 16.11 -10.74
N GLY A 291 -8.49 14.98 -10.55
CA GLY A 291 -8.90 14.08 -11.63
C GLY A 291 -7.77 13.18 -12.17
N GLY A 292 -6.63 13.10 -11.47
CA GLY A 292 -5.52 12.21 -11.78
C GLY A 292 -5.88 10.74 -11.59
N ILE A 293 -4.99 9.87 -12.05
CA ILE A 293 -5.24 8.41 -12.07
C ILE A 293 -5.53 7.88 -10.67
N LEU A 294 -4.67 8.20 -9.68
CA LEU A 294 -4.87 7.75 -8.30
C LEU A 294 -6.20 8.25 -7.73
N MET A 295 -6.57 9.51 -7.99
CA MET A 295 -7.80 10.09 -7.45
C MET A 295 -9.04 9.37 -7.99
N LYS A 296 -9.03 8.98 -9.28
CA LYS A 296 -10.11 8.16 -9.87
C LYS A 296 -10.17 6.76 -9.26
N TYR A 297 -9.01 6.13 -9.04
CA TYR A 297 -8.97 4.81 -8.39
C TYR A 297 -9.47 4.87 -6.95
N LEU A 298 -9.14 5.92 -6.18
CA LEU A 298 -9.67 6.14 -4.84
C LEU A 298 -11.21 6.22 -4.83
N ASP A 299 -11.79 6.94 -5.80
CA ASP A 299 -13.25 7.05 -5.92
C ASP A 299 -13.88 5.69 -6.31
N VAL A 300 -13.30 4.99 -7.29
CA VAL A 300 -13.81 3.67 -7.74
C VAL A 300 -13.72 2.63 -6.63
N MET A 301 -12.54 2.46 -6.04
CA MET A 301 -12.33 1.48 -4.97
C MET A 301 -13.09 1.87 -3.70
N GLY A 302 -13.14 3.16 -3.38
CA GLY A 302 -13.90 3.66 -2.24
C GLY A 302 -15.36 3.30 -2.29
N ASN A 303 -15.99 3.40 -3.46
CA ASN A 303 -17.37 2.97 -3.66
C ASN A 303 -17.52 1.45 -3.72
N MET A 304 -16.56 0.74 -4.36
CA MET A 304 -16.60 -0.72 -4.49
C MET A 304 -16.53 -1.44 -3.15
N PHE A 305 -15.77 -0.90 -2.20
CA PHE A 305 -15.55 -1.47 -0.87
C PHE A 305 -16.30 -0.75 0.25
N ALA A 306 -17.17 0.21 -0.08
CA ALA A 306 -18.03 0.85 0.90
C ALA A 306 -19.04 -0.13 1.50
N THR A 307 -19.30 0.04 2.79
CA THR A 307 -20.36 -0.68 3.52
C THR A 307 -21.32 0.32 4.16
N ALA A 308 -22.44 -0.15 4.68
CA ALA A 308 -23.37 0.71 5.42
C ALA A 308 -22.71 1.35 6.66
N GLU A 309 -21.78 0.62 7.31
CA GLU A 309 -21.04 1.07 8.49
C GLU A 309 -19.87 1.99 8.11
N ASN A 310 -19.21 1.69 6.99
CA ASN A 310 -18.03 2.40 6.48
C ASN A 310 -18.30 2.91 5.06
N PRO A 311 -19.13 3.96 4.89
CA PRO A 311 -19.47 4.49 3.58
C PRO A 311 -18.26 5.14 2.91
N ALA A 312 -18.28 5.18 1.57
CA ALA A 312 -17.27 5.88 0.80
C ALA A 312 -17.13 7.35 1.23
N LEU A 313 -15.92 7.85 1.25
CA LEU A 313 -15.69 9.28 1.46
C LEU A 313 -16.23 10.06 0.27
N GLY A 314 -16.96 11.16 0.52
CA GLY A 314 -17.42 12.06 -0.55
C GLY A 314 -16.28 12.83 -1.23
N ASN A 315 -15.05 12.79 -0.66
CA ASN A 315 -13.87 13.43 -1.21
C ASN A 315 -12.59 12.87 -0.61
N TYR A 316 -11.88 12.07 -1.37
CA TYR A 316 -10.59 11.46 -0.96
C TYR A 316 -9.40 12.44 -0.98
N SER A 317 -9.52 13.64 -1.57
CA SER A 317 -8.43 14.63 -1.53
C SER A 317 -8.05 15.05 -0.11
N LYS A 318 -8.95 14.87 0.86
CA LYS A 318 -8.70 15.17 2.29
C LYS A 318 -7.70 14.19 2.95
N VAL A 319 -7.56 13.00 2.40
CA VAL A 319 -6.67 11.93 2.91
C VAL A 319 -5.42 11.73 2.05
N VAL A 320 -5.18 12.63 1.08
CA VAL A 320 -4.02 12.61 0.18
C VAL A 320 -3.23 13.91 0.32
N THR A 321 -1.91 13.87 0.20
CA THR A 321 -1.07 15.06 0.17
C THR A 321 0.22 14.86 -0.63
N THR A 322 0.57 15.83 -1.46
CA THR A 322 1.82 15.87 -2.23
C THR A 322 2.91 16.70 -1.54
N LYS A 323 2.65 17.21 -0.32
CA LYS A 323 3.54 18.15 0.40
C LYS A 323 4.95 17.59 0.67
N TYR A 324 5.06 16.28 0.76
CA TYR A 324 6.29 15.58 1.14
C TYR A 324 7.07 15.04 -0.05
N LEU A 325 6.52 15.09 -1.25
CA LEU A 325 7.20 14.71 -2.49
C LEU A 325 8.33 15.70 -2.83
N PRO A 326 9.53 15.21 -3.24
CA PRO A 326 10.65 16.06 -3.64
C PRO A 326 10.34 16.96 -4.85
#